data_d8e38c8116f03341314f0e8a7329546d
#
_entry.id   d8e38c8116f03341314f0e8a7329546d
#
_cell.length_a   1.000
_cell.length_b   1.000
_cell.length_c   1.000
_cell.angle_alpha   90.00
_cell.angle_beta   90.00
_cell.angle_gamma   90.00
#
_symmetry.space_group_name_H-M   'P 1'
#
loop_
_entity.id
_entity.type
_entity.pdbx_description
1 polymer ?
#
loop_
_entity_poly.entity_id
_entity_poly.type
_entity_poly.pdbx_seq_one_letter_code
_entity_poly.pdbx_strand_id
1 'polypeptide(L)'
;ELLSREGEIAIAKRIEAGKDVMLNALSQSPITAQQFFEWDQKLQNDEILVREIIDIDTNYMDDDDNSNNTKQKKDNDDAQNSEESNIEEDEFNPTLAAMETEIKPKVLQTVHDLTKDYNKLIKYQKEKLNCILDRKKFSASKEKNYKKIVDDILENIKSLQLSPSVLEELVQKHYSENKKIVSLEGNLLRLALESKISRDEFIKFYIGNEINPNLKEFLDTNEIWKKFFQKNKNEFKNIRDRLIE
;
A
#
# COMPACT_ATOMS: atom_id res chain seq x y z
N GLU A 1 23.81 -12.49 -24.07
CA GLU A 1 24.96 -11.97 -23.28
C GLU A 1 24.70 -12.24 -21.80
N LEU A 2 25.68 -12.89 -21.15
CA LEU A 2 25.63 -13.08 -19.71
C LEU A 2 25.93 -11.75 -19.01
N LEU A 3 25.15 -11.41 -17.99
CA LEU A 3 25.37 -10.20 -17.20
C LEU A 3 26.69 -10.32 -16.40
N SER A 4 27.41 -9.22 -16.27
CA SER A 4 28.55 -9.17 -15.34
C SER A 4 28.03 -9.14 -13.89
N ARG A 5 28.83 -9.60 -12.93
CA ARG A 5 28.47 -9.56 -11.50
C ARG A 5 28.06 -8.15 -11.04
N GLU A 6 28.71 -7.11 -11.56
CA GLU A 6 28.36 -5.72 -11.25
C GLU A 6 26.98 -5.35 -11.84
N GLY A 7 26.68 -5.85 -13.05
CA GLY A 7 25.38 -5.69 -13.70
C GLY A 7 24.26 -6.37 -12.92
N GLU A 8 24.48 -7.57 -12.41
CA GLU A 8 23.53 -8.30 -11.57
C GLU A 8 23.22 -7.55 -10.27
N ILE A 9 24.26 -7.07 -9.58
CA ILE A 9 24.10 -6.26 -8.36
C ILE A 9 23.34 -4.96 -8.64
N ALA A 10 23.65 -4.29 -9.76
CA ALA A 10 22.97 -3.05 -10.12
C ALA A 10 21.47 -3.29 -10.41
N ILE A 11 21.13 -4.39 -11.08
CA ILE A 11 19.73 -4.78 -11.37
C ILE A 11 19.01 -5.15 -10.06
N ALA A 12 19.63 -5.97 -9.21
CA ALA A 12 19.05 -6.35 -7.90
C ALA A 12 18.71 -5.12 -7.06
N LYS A 13 19.63 -4.16 -6.93
CA LYS A 13 19.38 -2.90 -6.21
C LYS A 13 18.24 -2.06 -6.82
N ARG A 14 18.10 -2.08 -8.16
CA ARG A 14 16.99 -1.36 -8.81
C ARG A 14 15.65 -2.04 -8.56
N ILE A 15 15.61 -3.37 -8.53
CA ILE A 15 14.40 -4.14 -8.20
C ILE A 15 13.99 -3.85 -6.76
N GLU A 16 14.94 -3.91 -5.82
CA GLU A 16 14.71 -3.62 -4.41
C GLU A 16 14.20 -2.18 -4.21
N ALA A 17 14.87 -1.19 -4.79
CA ALA A 17 14.43 0.20 -4.74
C ALA A 17 13.02 0.39 -5.35
N GLY A 18 12.70 -0.31 -6.44
CA GLY A 18 11.37 -0.31 -7.05
C GLY A 18 10.30 -0.92 -6.13
N LYS A 19 10.63 -2.04 -5.49
CA LYS A 19 9.75 -2.70 -4.49
C LYS A 19 9.49 -1.77 -3.30
N ASP A 20 10.51 -1.10 -2.80
CA ASP A 20 10.39 -0.14 -1.69
C ASP A 20 9.47 1.04 -2.01
N VAL A 21 9.61 1.64 -3.20
CA VAL A 21 8.74 2.73 -3.65
C VAL A 21 7.29 2.26 -3.78
N MET A 22 7.08 1.06 -4.33
CA MET A 22 5.76 0.46 -4.47
C MET A 22 5.11 0.21 -3.11
N LEU A 23 5.83 -0.43 -2.16
CA LEU A 23 5.34 -0.69 -0.81
C LEU A 23 5.02 0.60 -0.06
N ASN A 24 5.84 1.65 -0.20
CA ASN A 24 5.58 2.94 0.41
C ASN A 24 4.30 3.59 -0.15
N ALA A 25 4.06 3.49 -1.45
CA ALA A 25 2.82 3.98 -2.05
C ALA A 25 1.58 3.17 -1.60
N LEU A 26 1.69 1.85 -1.57
CA LEU A 26 0.61 0.95 -1.15
C LEU A 26 0.26 1.14 0.34
N SER A 27 1.27 1.31 1.21
CA SER A 27 1.07 1.45 2.67
C SER A 27 0.19 2.64 3.06
N GLN A 28 0.17 3.70 2.25
CA GLN A 28 -0.62 4.91 2.52
C GLN A 28 -2.05 4.85 1.98
N SER A 29 -2.38 3.79 1.23
CA SER A 29 -3.66 3.71 0.53
C SER A 29 -4.78 3.10 1.39
N PRO A 30 -5.98 3.72 1.41
CA PRO A 30 -7.14 3.13 2.06
C PRO A 30 -7.63 1.83 1.39
N ILE A 31 -7.33 1.62 0.11
CA ILE A 31 -7.65 0.37 -0.61
C ILE A 31 -6.84 -0.79 -0.03
N THR A 32 -5.56 -0.57 0.24
CA THR A 32 -4.70 -1.54 0.92
C THR A 32 -5.21 -1.82 2.34
N ALA A 33 -5.64 -0.79 3.07
CA ALA A 33 -6.24 -0.95 4.39
C ALA A 33 -7.46 -1.87 4.38
N GLN A 34 -8.38 -1.71 3.42
CA GLN A 34 -9.55 -2.59 3.26
C GLN A 34 -9.13 -4.04 3.06
N GLN A 35 -8.09 -4.28 2.26
CA GLN A 35 -7.58 -5.62 2.04
C GLN A 35 -7.02 -6.26 3.31
N PHE A 36 -6.28 -5.49 4.13
CA PHE A 36 -5.79 -5.97 5.42
C PHE A 36 -6.93 -6.27 6.40
N PHE A 37 -8.02 -5.50 6.41
CA PHE A 37 -9.20 -5.80 7.21
C PHE A 37 -9.87 -7.11 6.79
N GLU A 38 -9.97 -7.37 5.47
CA GLU A 38 -10.49 -8.63 4.95
C GLU A 38 -9.59 -9.82 5.32
N TRP A 39 -8.26 -9.66 5.21
CA TRP A 39 -7.31 -10.71 5.59
C TRP A 39 -7.35 -11.01 7.09
N ASP A 40 -7.40 -10.00 7.94
CA ASP A 40 -7.52 -10.19 9.40
C ASP A 40 -8.75 -11.04 9.75
N GLN A 41 -9.90 -10.74 9.17
CA GLN A 41 -11.12 -11.52 9.38
C GLN A 41 -11.02 -12.94 8.84
N LYS A 42 -10.54 -13.11 7.61
CA LYS A 42 -10.42 -14.44 6.97
C LYS A 42 -9.38 -15.32 7.66
N LEU A 43 -8.25 -14.75 8.09
CA LEU A 43 -7.22 -15.46 8.85
C LEU A 43 -7.73 -15.91 10.22
N GLN A 44 -8.51 -15.07 10.91
CA GLN A 44 -9.10 -15.41 12.21
C GLN A 44 -10.15 -16.53 12.09
N ASN A 45 -10.85 -16.60 10.96
CA ASN A 45 -11.84 -17.63 10.65
C ASN A 45 -11.24 -18.89 10.01
N ASP A 46 -9.92 -18.95 9.81
CA ASP A 46 -9.23 -20.01 9.06
C ASP A 46 -9.75 -20.22 7.62
N GLU A 47 -10.28 -19.16 7.00
CA GLU A 47 -10.80 -19.18 5.62
C GLU A 47 -9.70 -19.09 4.56
N ILE A 48 -8.55 -18.52 4.92
CA ILE A 48 -7.37 -18.40 4.07
C ILE A 48 -6.12 -18.86 4.81
N LEU A 49 -5.16 -19.37 4.06
CA LEU A 49 -3.88 -19.81 4.59
C LEU A 49 -2.86 -18.68 4.58
N VAL A 50 -1.95 -18.67 5.56
CA VAL A 50 -0.91 -17.64 5.68
C VAL A 50 -0.03 -17.57 4.42
N ARG A 51 0.27 -18.72 3.82
CA ARG A 51 1.05 -18.84 2.57
C ARG A 51 0.41 -18.18 1.35
N GLU A 52 -0.89 -17.87 1.41
CA GLU A 52 -1.55 -17.16 0.32
C GLU A 52 -1.25 -15.66 0.36
N ILE A 53 -0.84 -15.14 1.53
CA ILE A 53 -0.58 -13.71 1.75
C ILE A 53 0.92 -13.41 1.74
N ILE A 54 1.71 -14.25 2.43
CA ILE A 54 3.14 -14.01 2.63
C ILE A 54 4.01 -15.02 1.89
N ASP A 55 5.26 -14.64 1.67
CA ASP A 55 6.32 -15.54 1.22
C ASP A 55 6.91 -16.25 2.44
N ILE A 56 6.53 -17.55 2.63
CA ILE A 56 6.94 -18.32 3.80
C ILE A 56 8.45 -18.54 3.81
N ASP A 57 9.03 -18.86 2.65
CA ASP A 57 10.45 -19.22 2.57
C ASP A 57 11.33 -18.04 3.01
N THR A 58 11.00 -16.83 2.55
CA THR A 58 11.73 -15.61 2.95
C THR A 58 11.53 -15.28 4.43
N ASN A 59 10.31 -15.40 4.95
CA ASN A 59 10.03 -15.13 6.36
C ASN A 59 10.70 -16.12 7.31
N TYR A 60 10.80 -17.40 6.91
CA TYR A 60 11.44 -18.43 7.71
C TYR A 60 12.96 -18.25 7.79
N MET A 61 13.60 -17.87 6.67
CA MET A 61 15.04 -17.60 6.62
C MET A 61 15.43 -16.40 7.49
N ASP A 62 14.64 -15.33 7.48
CA ASP A 62 14.90 -14.11 8.30
C ASP A 62 14.79 -14.40 9.81
N ASP A 63 13.91 -15.32 10.24
CA ASP A 63 13.78 -15.72 11.64
C ASP A 63 14.94 -16.63 12.10
N ASP A 64 15.46 -17.51 11.24
CA ASP A 64 16.62 -18.36 11.56
C ASP A 64 17.92 -17.56 11.72
N ASP A 65 18.15 -16.55 10.88
CA ASP A 65 19.31 -15.64 11.04
C ASP A 65 19.26 -14.85 12.36
N ASN A 66 18.08 -14.44 12.82
CA ASN A 66 17.88 -13.78 14.10
C ASN A 66 18.05 -14.72 15.31
N SER A 67 17.68 -15.99 15.18
CA SER A 67 17.80 -16.97 16.26
C SER A 67 19.23 -17.53 16.42
N ASN A 68 19.99 -17.63 15.33
CA ASN A 68 21.38 -18.07 15.36
C ASN A 68 22.34 -17.02 15.97
N ASN A 69 22.03 -15.73 15.86
CA ASN A 69 22.83 -14.69 16.53
C ASN A 69 22.71 -14.70 18.07
N THR A 70 21.70 -15.38 18.61
CA THR A 70 21.48 -15.51 20.06
C THR A 70 22.10 -16.78 20.65
N LYS A 71 22.40 -17.79 19.80
CA LYS A 71 22.92 -19.10 20.25
C LYS A 71 24.45 -19.22 20.19
N GLN A 72 25.18 -18.29 19.58
CA GLN A 72 26.65 -18.34 19.47
C GLN A 72 27.43 -17.78 20.67
N LYS A 73 26.84 -17.65 21.84
CA LYS A 73 27.54 -17.22 23.07
C LYS A 73 27.47 -18.21 24.20
N LYS A 74 27.52 -19.51 23.94
CA LYS A 74 27.91 -20.48 24.99
C LYS A 74 28.51 -21.73 24.35
N ASP A 75 29.71 -22.01 24.88
CA ASP A 75 30.48 -23.24 24.94
C ASP A 75 31.42 -23.56 23.79
N ASN A 76 32.65 -23.06 24.02
CA ASN A 76 33.85 -23.86 23.81
C ASN A 76 33.94 -24.87 24.97
N ASP A 77 33.96 -26.16 24.70
CA ASP A 77 35.01 -27.10 25.09
C ASP A 77 34.65 -28.55 24.76
N ASP A 78 35.70 -29.25 24.38
CA ASP A 78 35.95 -30.72 24.34
C ASP A 78 35.50 -31.58 23.15
N ALA A 79 36.44 -31.75 22.30
CA ALA A 79 37.19 -32.99 21.88
C ALA A 79 36.41 -34.29 21.52
N GLN A 80 36.70 -34.71 20.25
CA GLN A 80 36.95 -36.07 19.77
C GLN A 80 35.87 -37.16 19.92
N ASN A 81 35.25 -37.66 18.87
CA ASN A 81 35.69 -38.86 18.20
C ASN A 81 34.79 -39.22 16.98
N SER A 82 35.48 -39.66 15.94
CA SER A 82 35.08 -40.38 14.75
C SER A 82 33.84 -41.28 14.84
N GLU A 83 33.02 -41.31 13.81
CA GLU A 83 32.74 -42.39 12.89
C GLU A 83 31.46 -42.16 12.07
N GLU A 84 31.55 -42.42 10.81
CA GLU A 84 30.58 -42.53 9.76
C GLU A 84 29.13 -42.82 10.17
N SER A 85 28.21 -41.90 9.78
CA SER A 85 26.91 -42.33 9.28
C SER A 85 26.36 -41.31 8.31
N ASN A 86 26.45 -41.61 7.03
CA ASN A 86 25.70 -41.04 5.92
C ASN A 86 24.20 -41.38 6.09
N ILE A 87 23.50 -40.75 6.99
CA ILE A 87 22.01 -40.74 7.05
C ILE A 87 21.64 -39.61 7.98
N GLU A 88 21.48 -38.37 7.48
CA GLU A 88 20.80 -37.29 8.20
C GLU A 88 20.82 -35.96 7.43
N GLU A 89 20.87 -35.99 6.07
CA GLU A 89 20.65 -34.77 5.30
C GLU A 89 19.16 -34.48 4.98
N ASP A 90 18.26 -35.44 5.28
CA ASP A 90 16.81 -35.26 4.98
C ASP A 90 15.94 -34.84 6.18
N GLU A 91 16.48 -34.72 7.39
CA GLU A 91 15.71 -34.31 8.57
C GLU A 91 15.67 -32.83 8.85
N PHE A 92 16.39 -32.01 8.11
CA PHE A 92 16.50 -30.56 8.37
C PHE A 92 15.68 -29.65 7.45
N ASN A 93 14.85 -30.20 6.56
CA ASN A 93 13.89 -29.42 5.79
C ASN A 93 12.50 -29.54 6.42
N PRO A 94 12.08 -28.58 7.28
CA PRO A 94 10.73 -28.60 7.81
C PRO A 94 9.73 -28.55 6.66
N THR A 95 8.67 -29.34 6.74
CA THR A 95 7.62 -29.30 5.71
C THR A 95 6.98 -27.91 5.69
N LEU A 96 6.56 -27.44 4.53
CA LEU A 96 5.90 -26.14 4.35
C LEU A 96 4.77 -25.91 5.38
N ALA A 97 4.03 -26.97 5.73
CA ALA A 97 2.97 -26.93 6.74
C ALA A 97 3.50 -26.67 8.16
N ALA A 98 4.69 -27.21 8.49
CA ALA A 98 5.32 -26.97 9.79
C ALA A 98 5.80 -25.53 9.90
N MET A 99 6.45 -25.00 8.86
CA MET A 99 6.87 -23.59 8.77
C MET A 99 5.67 -22.65 8.90
N GLU A 100 4.58 -22.94 8.18
CA GLU A 100 3.35 -22.14 8.25
C GLU A 100 2.77 -22.12 9.67
N THR A 101 2.76 -23.26 10.36
CA THR A 101 2.24 -23.36 11.73
C THR A 101 3.07 -22.55 12.72
N GLU A 102 4.37 -22.47 12.53
CA GLU A 102 5.29 -21.71 13.37
C GLU A 102 5.15 -20.22 13.16
N ILE A 103 5.04 -19.78 11.90
CA ILE A 103 4.95 -18.34 11.54
C ILE A 103 3.54 -17.78 11.76
N LYS A 104 2.49 -18.61 11.68
CA LYS A 104 1.08 -18.21 11.78
C LYS A 104 0.77 -17.24 12.94
N PRO A 105 1.17 -17.51 14.21
CA PRO A 105 0.85 -16.61 15.32
C PRO A 105 1.50 -15.23 15.16
N LYS A 106 2.72 -15.15 14.63
CA LYS A 106 3.44 -13.90 14.38
C LYS A 106 2.75 -13.08 13.30
N VAL A 107 2.35 -13.73 12.20
CA VAL A 107 1.65 -13.07 11.09
C VAL A 107 0.28 -12.57 11.54
N LEU A 108 -0.50 -13.38 12.26
CA LEU A 108 -1.79 -12.96 12.82
C LEU A 108 -1.65 -11.71 13.70
N GLN A 109 -0.64 -11.68 14.58
CA GLN A 109 -0.38 -10.53 15.44
C GLN A 109 -0.03 -9.29 14.61
N THR A 110 0.87 -9.43 13.64
CA THR A 110 1.30 -8.30 12.78
C THR A 110 0.14 -7.76 11.93
N VAL A 111 -0.68 -8.65 11.34
CA VAL A 111 -1.86 -8.24 10.56
C VAL A 111 -2.87 -7.53 11.46
N HIS A 112 -3.10 -8.04 12.67
CA HIS A 112 -3.99 -7.40 13.62
C HIS A 112 -3.52 -6.01 14.08
N ASP A 113 -2.22 -5.83 14.32
CA ASP A 113 -1.65 -4.53 14.67
C ASP A 113 -1.70 -3.56 13.48
N LEU A 114 -1.46 -4.05 12.25
CA LEU A 114 -1.68 -3.28 11.02
C LEU A 114 -3.12 -2.80 10.88
N THR A 115 -4.11 -3.63 11.17
CA THR A 115 -5.53 -3.20 11.10
C THR A 115 -5.86 -2.09 12.10
N LYS A 116 -5.26 -2.11 13.29
CA LYS A 116 -5.41 -1.02 14.28
C LYS A 116 -4.79 0.29 13.76
N ASP A 117 -3.60 0.21 13.18
CA ASP A 117 -2.90 1.39 12.69
C ASP A 117 -3.56 1.95 11.43
N TYR A 118 -4.06 1.11 10.54
CA TYR A 118 -4.87 1.53 9.40
C TYR A 118 -6.17 2.21 9.82
N ASN A 119 -6.84 1.75 10.87
CA ASN A 119 -8.01 2.43 11.42
C ASN A 119 -7.70 3.86 11.91
N LYS A 120 -6.51 4.07 12.50
CA LYS A 120 -6.03 5.40 12.89
C LYS A 120 -5.70 6.23 11.65
N LEU A 121 -4.98 5.64 10.67
CA LEU A 121 -4.60 6.31 9.43
C LEU A 121 -5.83 6.84 8.67
N ILE A 122 -6.85 6.01 8.47
CA ILE A 122 -8.09 6.39 7.79
C ILE A 122 -8.79 7.55 8.51
N LYS A 123 -8.81 7.55 9.86
CA LYS A 123 -9.37 8.68 10.62
C LYS A 123 -8.62 9.99 10.34
N TYR A 124 -7.29 9.95 10.34
CA TYR A 124 -6.48 11.12 10.02
C TYR A 124 -6.65 11.58 8.57
N GLN A 125 -6.78 10.64 7.62
CA GLN A 125 -7.03 10.97 6.21
C GLN A 125 -8.39 11.63 6.03
N LYS A 126 -9.44 11.12 6.67
CA LYS A 126 -10.79 11.74 6.68
C LYS A 126 -10.78 13.12 7.32
N GLU A 127 -10.09 13.29 8.45
CA GLU A 127 -9.94 14.61 9.06
C GLU A 127 -9.19 15.59 8.15
N LYS A 128 -8.12 15.13 7.48
CA LYS A 128 -7.35 15.96 6.53
C LYS A 128 -8.21 16.38 5.35
N LEU A 129 -9.00 15.46 4.78
CA LEU A 129 -9.96 15.76 3.72
C LEU A 129 -11.00 16.79 4.18
N ASN A 130 -11.60 16.60 5.35
CA ASN A 130 -12.57 17.53 5.91
C ASN A 130 -11.95 18.92 6.17
N CYS A 131 -10.71 18.96 6.65
CA CYS A 131 -10.01 20.25 6.81
C CYS A 131 -9.82 20.97 5.47
N ILE A 132 -9.51 20.25 4.39
CA ILE A 132 -9.38 20.81 3.04
C ILE A 132 -10.74 21.33 2.56
N LEU A 133 -11.81 20.56 2.72
CA LEU A 133 -13.16 20.95 2.32
C LEU A 133 -13.69 22.14 3.12
N ASP A 134 -13.36 22.22 4.43
CA ASP A 134 -13.73 23.30 5.35
C ASP A 134 -12.79 24.51 5.29
N ARG A 135 -11.75 24.49 4.45
CA ARG A 135 -10.72 25.55 4.35
C ARG A 135 -9.92 25.75 5.66
N LYS A 136 -9.81 24.72 6.49
CA LYS A 136 -9.03 24.75 7.73
C LYS A 136 -7.65 24.16 7.52
N LYS A 137 -6.66 24.66 8.25
CA LYS A 137 -5.32 24.05 8.24
C LYS A 137 -5.31 22.80 9.12
N PHE A 138 -4.73 21.72 8.61
CA PHE A 138 -4.47 20.53 9.40
C PHE A 138 -3.40 20.84 10.46
N SER A 139 -3.60 20.36 11.69
CA SER A 139 -2.68 20.67 12.80
C SER A 139 -1.31 20.01 12.59
N ALA A 140 -0.23 20.77 12.81
CA ALA A 140 1.15 20.26 12.68
C ALA A 140 1.44 19.07 13.60
N SER A 141 0.82 19.02 14.80
CA SER A 141 0.94 17.86 15.71
C SER A 141 0.29 16.61 15.12
N LYS A 142 -0.91 16.74 14.52
CA LYS A 142 -1.59 15.63 13.86
C LYS A 142 -0.83 15.16 12.62
N GLU A 143 -0.17 16.07 11.90
CA GLU A 143 0.65 15.72 10.74
C GLU A 143 1.88 14.90 11.12
N LYS A 144 2.53 15.20 12.25
CA LYS A 144 3.62 14.38 12.80
C LYS A 144 3.15 12.98 13.17
N ASN A 145 2.00 12.88 13.84
CA ASN A 145 1.42 11.59 14.21
C ASN A 145 1.01 10.78 12.98
N TYR A 146 0.46 11.44 11.96
CA TYR A 146 0.12 10.81 10.68
C TYR A 146 1.36 10.19 10.03
N LYS A 147 2.47 10.95 9.92
CA LYS A 147 3.73 10.45 9.34
C LYS A 147 4.26 9.26 10.12
N LYS A 148 4.27 9.34 11.47
CA LYS A 148 4.72 8.22 12.31
C LYS A 148 3.91 6.95 12.05
N ILE A 149 2.58 7.05 11.98
CA ILE A 149 1.72 5.89 11.69
C ILE A 149 2.01 5.31 10.30
N VAL A 150 2.26 6.17 9.30
CA VAL A 150 2.64 5.71 7.95
C VAL A 150 3.97 4.94 7.98
N ASP A 151 4.96 5.45 8.73
CA ASP A 151 6.26 4.79 8.87
C ASP A 151 6.12 3.43 9.60
N ASP A 152 5.35 3.39 10.69
CA ASP A 152 5.06 2.17 11.46
C ASP A 152 4.34 1.11 10.58
N ILE A 153 3.35 1.52 9.79
CA ILE A 153 2.64 0.64 8.83
C ILE A 153 3.62 0.11 7.76
N LEU A 154 4.46 0.97 7.20
CA LEU A 154 5.42 0.57 6.18
C LEU A 154 6.42 -0.47 6.72
N GLU A 155 6.92 -0.28 7.94
CA GLU A 155 7.82 -1.21 8.60
C GLU A 155 7.15 -2.58 8.83
N ASN A 156 5.91 -2.57 9.33
CA ASN A 156 5.13 -3.80 9.53
C ASN A 156 4.82 -4.53 8.22
N ILE A 157 4.48 -3.81 7.13
CA ILE A 157 4.26 -4.44 5.81
C ILE A 157 5.56 -5.04 5.26
N LYS A 158 6.69 -4.36 5.43
CA LYS A 158 8.00 -4.89 5.03
C LYS A 158 8.36 -6.15 5.80
N SER A 159 8.08 -6.18 7.10
CA SER A 159 8.34 -7.37 7.94
C SER A 159 7.48 -8.58 7.56
N LEU A 160 6.29 -8.38 6.98
CA LEU A 160 5.42 -9.46 6.52
C LEU A 160 5.90 -10.17 5.26
N GLN A 161 6.81 -9.56 4.49
CA GLN A 161 7.29 -10.12 3.21
C GLN A 161 6.13 -10.65 2.34
N LEU A 162 5.24 -9.73 1.92
CA LEU A 162 4.08 -10.10 1.10
C LEU A 162 4.48 -10.83 -0.18
N SER A 163 3.72 -11.86 -0.55
CA SER A 163 3.97 -12.63 -1.77
C SER A 163 3.85 -11.74 -3.02
N PRO A 164 4.62 -12.01 -4.08
CA PRO A 164 4.56 -11.22 -5.32
C PRO A 164 3.16 -11.18 -5.95
N SER A 165 2.42 -12.29 -5.86
CA SER A 165 1.03 -12.39 -6.37
C SER A 165 0.07 -11.45 -5.65
N VAL A 166 0.21 -11.33 -4.34
CA VAL A 166 -0.59 -10.42 -3.50
C VAL A 166 -0.25 -8.96 -3.80
N LEU A 167 1.03 -8.65 -3.97
CA LEU A 167 1.45 -7.30 -4.35
C LEU A 167 0.87 -6.90 -5.71
N GLU A 168 0.88 -7.82 -6.69
CA GLU A 168 0.27 -7.58 -8.00
C GLU A 168 -1.24 -7.37 -7.89
N GLU A 169 -1.95 -8.17 -7.08
CA GLU A 169 -3.38 -8.00 -6.83
C GLU A 169 -3.70 -6.62 -6.23
N LEU A 170 -2.94 -6.17 -5.22
CA LEU A 170 -3.08 -4.84 -4.62
C LEU A 170 -2.89 -3.74 -5.66
N VAL A 171 -1.86 -3.84 -6.50
CA VAL A 171 -1.60 -2.88 -7.58
C VAL A 171 -2.75 -2.88 -8.59
N GLN A 172 -3.28 -4.04 -8.98
CA GLN A 172 -4.42 -4.13 -9.91
C GLN A 172 -5.70 -3.51 -9.32
N LYS A 173 -5.94 -3.66 -8.03
CA LYS A 173 -7.05 -2.96 -7.34
C LYS A 173 -6.89 -1.44 -7.45
N HIS A 174 -5.68 -0.91 -7.22
CA HIS A 174 -5.42 0.52 -7.37
C HIS A 174 -5.62 1.00 -8.82
N TYR A 175 -5.15 0.24 -9.81
CA TYR A 175 -5.41 0.58 -11.21
C TYR A 175 -6.88 0.58 -11.57
N SER A 176 -7.65 -0.35 -11.02
CA SER A 176 -9.10 -0.42 -11.23
C SER A 176 -9.81 0.84 -10.70
N GLU A 177 -9.48 1.28 -9.49
CA GLU A 177 -10.04 2.51 -8.91
C GLU A 177 -9.59 3.77 -9.67
N ASN A 178 -8.29 3.85 -10.01
CA ASN A 178 -7.79 4.95 -10.84
C ASN A 178 -8.51 5.03 -12.19
N LYS A 179 -8.81 3.90 -12.83
CA LYS A 179 -9.58 3.86 -14.07
C LYS A 179 -11.00 4.43 -13.91
N LYS A 180 -11.65 4.21 -12.76
CA LYS A 180 -12.95 4.81 -12.45
C LYS A 180 -12.85 6.33 -12.33
N ILE A 181 -11.83 6.83 -11.61
CA ILE A 181 -11.55 8.26 -11.47
C ILE A 181 -11.33 8.91 -12.84
N VAL A 182 -10.42 8.35 -13.65
CA VAL A 182 -10.14 8.85 -15.01
C VAL A 182 -11.38 8.86 -15.89
N SER A 183 -12.27 7.87 -15.74
CA SER A 183 -13.53 7.84 -16.47
C SER A 183 -14.47 8.98 -16.06
N LEU A 184 -14.56 9.30 -14.76
CA LEU A 184 -15.34 10.40 -14.24
C LEU A 184 -14.80 11.77 -14.71
N GLU A 185 -13.49 11.94 -14.66
CA GLU A 185 -12.80 13.14 -15.16
C GLU A 185 -12.95 13.29 -16.68
N GLY A 186 -12.91 12.18 -17.43
CA GLY A 186 -13.17 12.14 -18.85
C GLY A 186 -14.60 12.60 -19.20
N ASN A 187 -15.59 12.26 -18.38
CA ASN A 187 -16.96 12.76 -18.54
C ASN A 187 -17.04 14.29 -18.30
N LEU A 188 -16.35 14.81 -17.27
CA LEU A 188 -16.27 16.25 -17.05
C LEU A 188 -15.61 16.99 -18.22
N LEU A 189 -14.52 16.45 -18.75
CA LEU A 189 -13.85 17.01 -19.92
C LEU A 189 -14.77 17.02 -21.14
N ARG A 190 -15.55 15.95 -21.38
CA ARG A 190 -16.50 15.91 -22.48
C ARG A 190 -17.58 17.00 -22.37
N LEU A 191 -18.14 17.19 -21.17
CA LEU A 191 -19.09 18.28 -20.91
C LEU A 191 -18.50 19.66 -21.16
N ALA A 192 -17.21 19.84 -20.80
CA ALA A 192 -16.50 21.09 -21.04
C ALA A 192 -16.29 21.35 -22.54
N LEU A 193 -15.89 20.34 -23.31
CA LEU A 193 -15.74 20.42 -24.76
C LEU A 193 -17.06 20.76 -25.48
N GLU A 194 -18.18 20.18 -25.06
CA GLU A 194 -19.52 20.51 -25.56
C GLU A 194 -19.91 21.97 -25.30
N SER A 195 -19.35 22.56 -24.27
CA SER A 195 -19.53 23.97 -23.90
C SER A 195 -18.51 24.91 -24.51
N LYS A 196 -17.71 24.45 -25.50
CA LYS A 196 -16.68 25.19 -26.24
C LYS A 196 -15.45 25.57 -25.40
N ILE A 197 -15.19 24.87 -24.31
CA ILE A 197 -13.97 25.00 -23.53
C ILE A 197 -12.94 24.07 -24.17
N SER A 198 -11.73 24.56 -24.47
CA SER A 198 -10.67 23.73 -25.03
C SER A 198 -10.13 22.75 -23.97
N ARG A 199 -9.57 21.61 -24.43
CA ARG A 199 -8.95 20.63 -23.54
C ARG A 199 -7.83 21.23 -22.69
N ASP A 200 -6.98 22.06 -23.29
CA ASP A 200 -5.85 22.66 -22.60
C ASP A 200 -6.28 23.67 -21.54
N GLU A 201 -7.33 24.45 -21.80
CA GLU A 201 -7.93 25.34 -20.82
C GLU A 201 -8.57 24.56 -19.67
N PHE A 202 -9.28 23.45 -19.98
CA PHE A 202 -9.86 22.60 -18.96
C PHE A 202 -8.80 21.99 -18.06
N ILE A 203 -7.74 21.40 -18.62
CA ILE A 203 -6.66 20.79 -17.86
C ILE A 203 -5.96 21.80 -16.97
N LYS A 204 -5.62 22.98 -17.50
CA LYS A 204 -5.00 24.06 -16.69
C LYS A 204 -5.86 24.53 -15.52
N PHE A 205 -7.18 24.53 -15.72
CA PHE A 205 -8.13 24.90 -14.69
C PHE A 205 -8.34 23.79 -13.65
N TYR A 206 -8.46 22.55 -14.12
CA TYR A 206 -8.90 21.41 -13.31
C TYR A 206 -7.79 20.86 -12.44
N ILE A 207 -6.56 20.74 -12.95
CA ILE A 207 -5.43 20.21 -12.18
C ILE A 207 -5.19 21.05 -10.92
N GLY A 208 -5.26 20.38 -9.77
CA GLY A 208 -5.10 21.00 -8.45
C GLY A 208 -6.37 21.66 -7.89
N ASN A 209 -7.48 21.66 -8.65
CA ASN A 209 -8.77 22.22 -8.21
C ASN A 209 -9.89 21.17 -8.14
N GLU A 210 -9.57 19.88 -8.25
CA GLU A 210 -10.53 18.78 -8.32
C GLU A 210 -11.50 18.81 -7.12
N ILE A 211 -10.97 19.04 -5.92
CA ILE A 211 -11.72 19.10 -4.67
C ILE A 211 -11.75 20.51 -4.04
N ASN A 212 -11.34 21.55 -4.80
CA ASN A 212 -11.28 22.90 -4.28
C ASN A 212 -12.67 23.40 -3.85
N PRO A 213 -12.88 23.79 -2.58
CA PRO A 213 -14.16 24.33 -2.09
C PRO A 213 -14.52 25.68 -2.72
N ASN A 214 -13.53 26.44 -3.25
CA ASN A 214 -13.70 27.73 -3.90
C ASN A 214 -13.99 27.62 -5.40
N LEU A 215 -14.25 26.44 -5.91
CA LEU A 215 -14.45 26.22 -7.34
C LEU A 215 -15.50 27.17 -7.95
N LYS A 216 -16.56 27.52 -7.20
CA LYS A 216 -17.58 28.47 -7.66
C LYS A 216 -16.99 29.86 -7.93
N GLU A 217 -16.17 30.40 -7.01
CA GLU A 217 -15.57 31.72 -7.15
C GLU A 217 -14.63 31.76 -8.36
N PHE A 218 -13.97 30.66 -8.63
CA PHE A 218 -13.09 30.48 -9.77
C PHE A 218 -13.86 30.37 -11.09
N LEU A 219 -14.99 29.67 -11.11
CA LEU A 219 -15.85 29.54 -12.26
C LEU A 219 -16.53 30.84 -12.65
N ASP A 220 -16.77 31.74 -11.70
CA ASP A 220 -17.38 33.03 -11.94
C ASP A 220 -16.43 34.06 -12.58
N THR A 221 -15.12 33.77 -12.67
CA THR A 221 -14.11 34.67 -13.27
C THR A 221 -14.18 34.75 -14.79
N ASN A 222 -14.74 33.73 -15.47
CA ASN A 222 -14.83 33.68 -16.93
C ASN A 222 -16.28 33.41 -17.38
N GLU A 223 -16.81 34.18 -18.31
CA GLU A 223 -18.18 34.03 -18.80
C GLU A 223 -18.47 32.65 -19.42
N ILE A 224 -17.49 32.04 -20.10
CA ILE A 224 -17.63 30.73 -20.73
C ILE A 224 -17.79 29.67 -19.64
N TRP A 225 -16.96 29.70 -18.59
CA TRP A 225 -17.03 28.81 -17.46
C TRP A 225 -18.31 28.98 -16.64
N LYS A 226 -18.77 30.22 -16.49
CA LYS A 226 -20.04 30.53 -15.83
C LYS A 226 -21.22 29.90 -16.55
N LYS A 227 -21.28 30.05 -17.89
CA LYS A 227 -22.31 29.43 -18.73
C LYS A 227 -22.24 27.90 -18.68
N PHE A 228 -21.01 27.33 -18.74
CA PHE A 228 -20.78 25.88 -18.58
C PHE A 228 -21.32 25.37 -17.25
N PHE A 229 -20.95 26.01 -16.16
CA PHE A 229 -21.41 25.62 -14.83
C PHE A 229 -22.92 25.75 -14.65
N GLN A 230 -23.53 26.82 -15.15
CA GLN A 230 -24.98 27.01 -15.08
C GLN A 230 -25.74 25.92 -15.86
N LYS A 231 -25.25 25.55 -17.03
CA LYS A 231 -25.86 24.52 -17.88
C LYS A 231 -25.72 23.11 -17.28
N ASN A 232 -24.56 22.79 -16.74
CA ASN A 232 -24.22 21.42 -16.33
C ASN A 232 -24.09 21.26 -14.80
N LYS A 233 -24.71 22.16 -14.01
CA LYS A 233 -24.55 22.23 -12.56
C LYS A 233 -24.79 20.91 -11.82
N ASN A 234 -25.84 20.19 -12.20
CA ASN A 234 -26.22 18.96 -11.53
C ASN A 234 -25.26 17.81 -11.84
N GLU A 235 -24.84 17.67 -13.10
CA GLU A 235 -23.90 16.64 -13.53
C GLU A 235 -22.51 16.91 -12.96
N PHE A 236 -22.07 18.16 -13.02
CA PHE A 236 -20.81 18.59 -12.44
C PHE A 236 -20.75 18.31 -10.92
N LYS A 237 -21.83 18.63 -10.19
CA LYS A 237 -21.93 18.36 -8.76
C LYS A 237 -21.91 16.88 -8.48
N ASN A 238 -22.70 16.08 -9.21
CA ASN A 238 -22.78 14.62 -9.04
C ASN A 238 -21.42 13.95 -9.29
N ILE A 239 -20.72 14.32 -10.36
CA ILE A 239 -19.40 13.76 -10.67
C ILE A 239 -18.40 14.15 -9.59
N ARG A 240 -18.44 15.40 -9.13
CA ARG A 240 -17.53 15.86 -8.05
C ARG A 240 -17.80 15.16 -6.71
N ASP A 241 -19.07 14.99 -6.35
CA ASP A 241 -19.44 14.29 -5.11
C ASP A 241 -18.91 12.84 -5.16
N ARG A 242 -19.01 12.17 -6.31
CA ARG A 242 -18.45 10.82 -6.55
C ARG A 242 -16.92 10.77 -6.59
N LEU A 243 -16.23 11.87 -6.90
CA LEU A 243 -14.78 11.96 -6.84
C LEU A 243 -14.27 12.19 -5.40
N ILE A 244 -15.10 12.80 -4.55
CA ILE A 244 -14.78 13.03 -3.13
C ILE A 244 -15.05 11.75 -2.31
N GLU A 245 -16.05 10.96 -2.70
CA GLU A 245 -16.45 9.70 -2.06
C GLU A 245 -15.39 8.60 -2.22
#